data_18b4463322f9f95c378a17e31e04ae1f
#
_entry.id   18b4463322f9f95c378a17e31e04ae1f
#
_cell.length_a   1.000
_cell.length_b   1.000
_cell.length_c   1.000
_cell.angle_alpha   90.00
_cell.angle_beta   90.00
_cell.angle_gamma   90.00
#
_symmetry.space_group_name_H-M   'P 1'
#
loop_
_entity.id
_entity.type
_entity.pdbx_description
1 polymer ?
#
loop_
_entity_poly.entity_id
_entity_poly.type
_entity_poly.pdbx_seq_one_letter_code
_entity_poly.pdbx_strand_id
1 'polypeptide(L)'
;MQLLQNFELFSWQLPPKWQIVATANPEGGDYSVTPMDDAMLTRLLHLTMVFDPKTWAQWAESAGVDSRGIDFVLTYPEVVSGKRTTPRSLVQFFEQIKDIPNLKDEIEMVSTLALSSLDDVTVGTFLGFVNDNLEQLVSSEEILEAKDFKKVSKRIENLSKTEGGGKRVDRLATICTRLYLTLTKEKYEP
;
A
#
# COMPACT_ATOMS: atom_id res chain seq x y z
N MET A 1 19.74 -29.89 -6.12
CA MET A 1 19.15 -30.66 -4.99
C MET A 1 20.05 -30.71 -3.76
N GLN A 2 21.36 -30.92 -3.87
CA GLN A 2 22.27 -30.98 -2.72
C GLN A 2 22.19 -29.76 -1.81
N LEU A 3 22.11 -28.56 -2.38
CA LEU A 3 22.05 -27.32 -1.59
C LEU A 3 20.84 -27.25 -0.66
N LEU A 4 19.65 -27.63 -1.13
CA LEU A 4 18.42 -27.58 -0.33
C LEU A 4 18.30 -28.69 0.71
N GLN A 5 18.97 -29.81 0.50
CA GLN A 5 18.85 -30.99 1.36
C GLN A 5 20.01 -31.10 2.35
N ASN A 6 21.24 -30.90 1.86
CA ASN A 6 22.46 -31.15 2.63
C ASN A 6 23.15 -29.83 3.01
N PHE A 7 22.64 -28.68 2.51
CA PHE A 7 23.28 -27.37 2.65
C PHE A 7 24.69 -27.31 2.05
N GLU A 8 24.93 -28.14 1.00
CA GLU A 8 26.19 -28.28 0.33
C GLU A 8 26.02 -28.09 -1.19
N LEU A 9 27.04 -27.57 -1.85
CA LEU A 9 27.13 -27.47 -3.29
C LEU A 9 28.57 -27.81 -3.72
N PHE A 10 28.75 -28.97 -4.31
CA PHE A 10 30.09 -29.55 -4.60
C PHE A 10 30.97 -29.59 -3.34
N SER A 11 32.06 -28.84 -3.32
CA SER A 11 32.99 -28.72 -2.19
C SER A 11 32.66 -27.58 -1.22
N TRP A 12 31.60 -26.80 -1.51
CA TRP A 12 31.18 -25.69 -0.65
C TRP A 12 30.04 -26.12 0.28
N GLN A 13 30.11 -25.68 1.53
CA GLN A 13 29.09 -25.91 2.56
C GLN A 13 28.55 -24.60 3.06
N LEU A 14 27.22 -24.52 3.26
CA LEU A 14 26.57 -23.35 3.82
C LEU A 14 27.07 -23.15 5.27
N PRO A 15 27.54 -21.92 5.62
CA PRO A 15 28.05 -21.68 6.97
C PRO A 15 26.95 -21.90 8.04
N PRO A 16 27.35 -22.31 9.25
CA PRO A 16 26.39 -22.49 10.35
C PRO A 16 25.55 -21.23 10.61
N LYS A 17 24.28 -21.40 10.94
CA LYS A 17 23.28 -20.34 11.21
C LYS A 17 22.78 -19.57 9.97
N TRP A 18 23.16 -19.99 8.76
CA TRP A 18 22.57 -19.46 7.53
C TRP A 18 21.33 -20.25 7.15
N GLN A 19 20.36 -19.58 6.56
CA GLN A 19 19.14 -20.18 6.03
C GLN A 19 18.98 -19.81 4.55
N ILE A 20 18.41 -20.73 3.78
CA ILE A 20 18.09 -20.50 2.38
C ILE A 20 16.65 -20.04 2.31
N VAL A 21 16.44 -18.87 1.73
CA VAL A 21 15.12 -18.32 1.43
C VAL A 21 15.01 -18.15 -0.09
N ALA A 22 13.93 -18.67 -0.67
CA ALA A 22 13.63 -18.50 -2.08
C ALA A 22 12.31 -17.75 -2.23
N THR A 23 12.22 -16.91 -3.25
CA THR A 23 10.98 -16.20 -3.61
C THR A 23 10.60 -16.57 -5.04
N ALA A 24 9.32 -16.81 -5.27
CA ALA A 24 8.79 -17.13 -6.59
C ALA A 24 7.40 -16.50 -6.76
N ASN A 25 7.01 -16.27 -8.00
CA ASN A 25 5.63 -15.93 -8.31
C ASN A 25 4.76 -17.19 -8.23
N PRO A 26 3.47 -17.06 -7.86
CA PRO A 26 2.55 -18.20 -7.80
C PRO A 26 2.37 -18.85 -9.18
N GLU A 27 2.25 -20.17 -9.20
CA GLU A 27 1.91 -20.91 -10.40
C GLU A 27 0.47 -20.59 -10.85
N GLY A 28 0.23 -20.62 -12.18
CA GLY A 28 -1.09 -20.35 -12.74
C GLY A 28 -1.50 -18.89 -12.82
N GLY A 29 -0.61 -17.94 -12.47
CA GLY A 29 -0.79 -16.52 -12.72
C GLY A 29 -0.40 -16.12 -14.16
N ASP A 30 -0.41 -14.82 -14.45
CA ASP A 30 0.00 -14.28 -15.76
C ASP A 30 1.51 -14.35 -16.04
N TYR A 31 2.25 -14.91 -15.10
CA TYR A 31 3.69 -15.09 -15.22
C TYR A 31 3.98 -16.47 -15.81
N SER A 32 4.84 -16.51 -16.83
CA SER A 32 5.40 -17.78 -17.34
C SER A 32 6.38 -18.33 -16.30
N VAL A 33 5.86 -19.09 -15.34
CA VAL A 33 6.65 -19.73 -14.29
C VAL A 33 6.83 -21.20 -14.68
N THR A 34 8.07 -21.69 -14.70
CA THR A 34 8.31 -23.13 -14.80
C THR A 34 7.90 -23.79 -13.49
N PRO A 35 6.98 -24.76 -13.49
CA PRO A 35 6.58 -25.47 -12.28
C PRO A 35 7.78 -26.08 -11.57
N MET A 36 7.80 -25.98 -10.24
CA MET A 36 8.80 -26.73 -9.46
C MET A 36 8.41 -28.19 -9.45
N ASP A 37 9.43 -29.06 -9.54
CA ASP A 37 9.17 -30.50 -9.37
C ASP A 37 8.79 -30.83 -7.92
N ASP A 38 8.01 -31.89 -7.73
CA ASP A 38 7.53 -32.34 -6.42
C ASP A 38 8.67 -32.58 -5.43
N ALA A 39 9.83 -32.99 -5.92
CA ALA A 39 10.99 -33.23 -5.08
C ALA A 39 11.60 -31.93 -4.55
N MET A 40 11.43 -30.81 -5.22
CA MET A 40 11.79 -29.47 -4.69
C MET A 40 10.74 -28.97 -3.72
N LEU A 41 9.46 -29.12 -4.07
CA LEU A 41 8.34 -28.67 -3.25
C LEU A 41 8.38 -29.27 -1.85
N THR A 42 8.65 -30.59 -1.74
CA THR A 42 8.69 -31.30 -0.46
C THR A 42 9.86 -30.93 0.46
N ARG A 43 10.85 -30.18 -0.03
CA ARG A 43 12.05 -29.77 0.73
C ARG A 43 12.00 -28.34 1.24
N LEU A 44 10.93 -27.61 0.92
CA LEU A 44 10.76 -26.21 1.27
C LEU A 44 9.54 -26.02 2.17
N LEU A 45 9.62 -25.09 3.11
CA LEU A 45 8.47 -24.57 3.80
C LEU A 45 7.83 -23.47 2.93
N HIS A 46 6.59 -23.70 2.52
CA HIS A 46 5.87 -22.76 1.64
C HIS A 46 5.09 -21.74 2.45
N LEU A 47 5.35 -20.47 2.17
CA LEU A 47 4.62 -19.35 2.74
C LEU A 47 4.10 -18.46 1.62
N THR A 48 2.80 -18.16 1.65
CA THR A 48 2.19 -17.22 0.71
C THR A 48 2.14 -15.84 1.34
N MET A 49 2.78 -14.86 0.71
CA MET A 49 2.66 -13.46 1.12
C MET A 49 1.34 -12.89 0.61
N VAL A 50 0.55 -12.37 1.53
CA VAL A 50 -0.71 -11.68 1.25
C VAL A 50 -0.52 -10.18 1.51
N PHE A 51 -1.06 -9.35 0.63
CA PHE A 51 -1.06 -7.90 0.84
C PHE A 51 -1.94 -7.54 2.04
N ASP A 52 -1.37 -6.84 3.02
CA ASP A 52 -2.10 -6.24 4.13
C ASP A 52 -1.98 -4.71 4.06
N PRO A 53 -3.11 -3.99 3.82
CA PRO A 53 -3.10 -2.55 3.63
C PRO A 53 -2.53 -1.77 4.82
N LYS A 54 -2.76 -2.26 6.05
CA LYS A 54 -2.29 -1.58 7.27
C LYS A 54 -0.78 -1.71 7.43
N THR A 55 -0.26 -2.92 7.26
CA THR A 55 1.19 -3.18 7.30
C THR A 55 1.91 -2.41 6.18
N TRP A 56 1.31 -2.38 4.97
CA TRP A 56 1.83 -1.58 3.87
C TRP A 56 1.83 -0.09 4.21
N ALA A 57 0.75 0.45 4.79
CA ALA A 57 0.65 1.85 5.16
C ALA A 57 1.69 2.24 6.22
N GLN A 58 1.98 1.38 7.21
CA GLN A 58 3.06 1.60 8.19
C GLN A 58 4.42 1.77 7.51
N TRP A 59 4.74 0.85 6.58
CA TRP A 59 5.96 0.94 5.80
C TRP A 59 5.97 2.21 4.93
N ALA A 60 4.88 2.51 4.22
CA ALA A 60 4.74 3.65 3.32
C ALA A 60 4.94 4.99 4.04
N GLU A 61 4.39 5.14 5.24
CA GLU A 61 4.62 6.28 6.12
C GLU A 61 6.12 6.45 6.44
N SER A 62 6.78 5.36 6.84
CA SER A 62 8.22 5.40 7.17
C SER A 62 9.11 5.64 5.94
N ALA A 63 8.67 5.19 4.78
CA ALA A 63 9.36 5.36 3.51
C ALA A 63 9.11 6.75 2.86
N GLY A 64 8.23 7.58 3.42
CA GLY A 64 7.91 8.91 2.90
C GLY A 64 7.07 8.90 1.62
N VAL A 65 6.24 7.85 1.43
CA VAL A 65 5.26 7.80 0.34
C VAL A 65 4.24 8.93 0.52
N ASP A 66 3.77 9.49 -0.59
CA ASP A 66 2.75 10.55 -0.59
C ASP A 66 1.53 10.15 0.25
N SER A 67 1.17 11.01 1.19
CA SER A 67 0.08 10.76 2.13
C SER A 67 -1.27 10.52 1.45
N ARG A 68 -1.53 11.20 0.33
CA ARG A 68 -2.75 11.03 -0.50
C ARG A 68 -2.83 9.61 -1.06
N GLY A 69 -1.66 9.05 -1.45
CA GLY A 69 -1.56 7.68 -1.92
C GLY A 69 -1.82 6.66 -0.81
N ILE A 70 -1.34 6.94 0.41
CA ILE A 70 -1.62 6.09 1.57
C ILE A 70 -3.11 6.11 1.91
N ASP A 71 -3.73 7.30 1.90
CA ASP A 71 -5.17 7.46 2.12
C ASP A 71 -6.00 6.72 1.08
N PHE A 72 -5.57 6.77 -0.19
CA PHE A 72 -6.22 6.04 -1.28
C PHE A 72 -6.19 4.53 -1.05
N VAL A 73 -5.03 3.95 -0.75
CA VAL A 73 -4.88 2.49 -0.53
C VAL A 73 -5.64 2.02 0.72
N LEU A 74 -5.67 2.82 1.77
CA LEU A 74 -6.45 2.50 2.97
C LEU A 74 -7.95 2.58 2.74
N THR A 75 -8.39 3.48 1.85
CA THR A 75 -9.82 3.64 1.50
C THR A 75 -10.31 2.57 0.53
N TYR A 76 -9.45 2.15 -0.41
CA TYR A 76 -9.75 1.20 -1.48
C TYR A 76 -8.71 0.06 -1.55
N PRO A 77 -8.58 -0.77 -0.51
CA PRO A 77 -7.53 -1.80 -0.47
C PRO A 77 -7.67 -2.85 -1.58
N GLU A 78 -8.87 -3.04 -2.13
CA GLU A 78 -9.18 -3.98 -3.20
C GLU A 78 -8.49 -3.64 -4.54
N VAL A 79 -8.07 -2.40 -4.76
CA VAL A 79 -7.38 -2.00 -5.99
C VAL A 79 -6.02 -2.67 -6.17
N VAL A 80 -5.42 -3.15 -5.07
CA VAL A 80 -4.10 -3.80 -5.08
C VAL A 80 -4.14 -5.25 -5.57
N SER A 81 -5.31 -5.77 -5.89
CA SER A 81 -5.48 -7.14 -6.41
C SER A 81 -5.29 -7.27 -7.93
N GLY A 82 -5.11 -6.17 -8.65
CA GLY A 82 -4.98 -6.14 -10.09
C GLY A 82 -3.63 -6.63 -10.61
N LYS A 83 -3.61 -7.12 -11.86
CA LYS A 83 -2.41 -7.64 -12.53
C LYS A 83 -1.34 -6.57 -12.75
N ARG A 84 -1.76 -5.35 -13.01
CA ARG A 84 -0.91 -4.20 -13.27
C ARG A 84 -0.77 -3.30 -12.04
N THR A 85 -1.80 -3.26 -11.20
CA THR A 85 -1.79 -2.52 -9.95
C THR A 85 -1.24 -3.39 -8.83
N THR A 86 -0.01 -3.11 -8.44
CA THR A 86 0.72 -3.77 -7.36
C THR A 86 1.16 -2.73 -6.34
N PRO A 87 1.56 -3.10 -5.12
CA PRO A 87 2.14 -2.15 -4.17
C PRO A 87 3.31 -1.35 -4.76
N ARG A 88 4.12 -1.98 -5.62
CA ARG A 88 5.26 -1.32 -6.28
C ARG A 88 4.81 -0.28 -7.31
N SER A 89 3.88 -0.63 -8.21
CA SER A 89 3.41 0.31 -9.23
C SER A 89 2.63 1.47 -8.63
N LEU A 90 1.91 1.27 -7.53
CA LEU A 90 1.28 2.34 -6.77
C LEU A 90 2.30 3.31 -6.18
N VAL A 91 3.37 2.81 -5.54
CA VAL A 91 4.42 3.68 -5.00
C VAL A 91 5.11 4.47 -6.11
N GLN A 92 5.39 3.84 -7.26
CA GLN A 92 5.96 4.54 -8.42
C GLN A 92 5.03 5.64 -8.93
N PHE A 93 3.74 5.39 -9.00
CA PHE A 93 2.75 6.39 -9.38
C PHE A 93 2.66 7.52 -8.36
N PHE A 94 2.59 7.23 -7.06
CA PHE A 94 2.52 8.25 -6.01
C PHE A 94 3.75 9.13 -5.98
N GLU A 95 4.94 8.60 -6.27
CA GLU A 95 6.15 9.41 -6.39
C GLU A 95 6.09 10.40 -7.56
N GLN A 96 5.41 10.04 -8.67
CA GLN A 96 5.25 10.92 -9.83
C GLN A 96 4.29 12.09 -9.56
N ILE A 97 3.29 11.89 -8.69
CA ILE A 97 2.30 12.94 -8.36
C ILE A 97 2.64 13.74 -7.10
N LYS A 98 3.68 13.36 -6.38
CA LYS A 98 4.05 13.92 -5.07
C LYS A 98 4.21 15.44 -5.07
N ASP A 99 4.84 15.98 -6.12
CA ASP A 99 5.11 17.41 -6.23
C ASP A 99 3.93 18.22 -6.82
N ILE A 100 2.79 17.56 -7.13
CA ILE A 100 1.59 18.22 -7.62
C ILE A 100 0.75 18.68 -6.42
N PRO A 101 0.64 20.01 -6.17
CA PRO A 101 -0.02 20.49 -4.96
C PRO A 101 -1.52 20.17 -4.92
N ASN A 102 -2.21 20.32 -6.07
CA ASN A 102 -3.63 20.06 -6.21
C ASN A 102 -3.86 19.11 -7.40
N LEU A 103 -4.15 17.85 -7.11
CA LEU A 103 -4.36 16.82 -8.13
C LEU A 103 -5.58 17.09 -9.01
N LYS A 104 -6.58 17.78 -8.48
CA LYS A 104 -7.81 18.10 -9.22
C LYS A 104 -7.59 19.14 -10.30
N ASP A 105 -6.73 20.11 -10.07
CA ASP A 105 -6.42 21.16 -11.05
C ASP A 105 -5.59 20.57 -12.22
N GLU A 106 -4.82 19.52 -11.97
CA GLU A 106 -3.94 18.85 -12.94
C GLU A 106 -4.49 17.46 -13.32
N ILE A 107 -5.81 17.27 -13.30
CA ILE A 107 -6.46 15.96 -13.43
C ILE A 107 -6.11 15.23 -14.73
N GLU A 108 -5.89 15.94 -15.85
CA GLU A 108 -5.51 15.34 -17.14
C GLU A 108 -4.10 14.75 -17.09
N MET A 109 -3.15 15.46 -16.47
CA MET A 109 -1.79 14.97 -16.26
C MET A 109 -1.80 13.80 -15.29
N VAL A 110 -2.49 13.90 -14.18
CA VAL A 110 -2.65 12.83 -13.18
C VAL A 110 -3.26 11.58 -13.81
N SER A 111 -4.29 11.73 -14.64
CA SER A 111 -4.91 10.63 -15.38
C SER A 111 -3.90 9.94 -16.31
N THR A 112 -3.12 10.71 -17.04
CA THR A 112 -2.09 10.19 -17.97
C THR A 112 -1.01 9.39 -17.22
N LEU A 113 -0.51 9.92 -16.10
CA LEU A 113 0.47 9.25 -15.24
C LEU A 113 -0.11 7.97 -14.64
N ALA A 114 -1.36 8.01 -14.16
CA ALA A 114 -2.04 6.84 -13.61
C ALA A 114 -2.22 5.74 -14.67
N LEU A 115 -2.70 6.07 -15.88
CA LEU A 115 -2.86 5.13 -17.00
C LEU A 115 -1.53 4.51 -17.44
N SER A 116 -0.42 5.21 -17.28
CA SER A 116 0.90 4.68 -17.61
C SER A 116 1.36 3.59 -16.63
N SER A 117 0.89 3.61 -15.39
CA SER A 117 1.42 2.82 -14.27
C SER A 117 0.43 1.78 -13.73
N LEU A 118 -0.87 2.04 -13.81
CA LEU A 118 -1.93 1.28 -13.15
C LEU A 118 -2.92 0.67 -14.17
N ASP A 119 -3.80 -0.21 -13.70
CA ASP A 119 -4.92 -0.70 -14.50
C ASP A 119 -6.09 0.29 -14.52
N ASP A 120 -6.97 0.15 -15.56
CA ASP A 120 -8.05 1.10 -15.82
C ASP A 120 -9.04 1.22 -14.65
N VAL A 121 -9.30 0.14 -13.93
CA VAL A 121 -10.22 0.12 -12.77
C VAL A 121 -9.62 0.96 -11.63
N THR A 122 -8.35 0.75 -11.33
CA THR A 122 -7.64 1.53 -10.31
C THR A 122 -7.56 3.01 -10.70
N VAL A 123 -7.29 3.31 -11.98
CA VAL A 123 -7.28 4.69 -12.48
C VAL A 123 -8.64 5.36 -12.25
N GLY A 124 -9.74 4.71 -12.67
CA GLY A 124 -11.08 5.23 -12.45
C GLY A 124 -11.40 5.48 -10.98
N THR A 125 -11.01 4.54 -10.11
CA THR A 125 -11.19 4.67 -8.66
C THR A 125 -10.36 5.82 -8.09
N PHE A 126 -9.10 5.99 -8.54
CA PHE A 126 -8.24 7.08 -8.09
C PHE A 126 -8.75 8.45 -8.56
N LEU A 127 -9.20 8.57 -9.80
CA LEU A 127 -9.78 9.83 -10.28
C LEU A 127 -11.08 10.18 -9.53
N GLY A 128 -11.89 9.19 -9.17
CA GLY A 128 -13.03 9.37 -8.29
C GLY A 128 -12.62 9.86 -6.90
N PHE A 129 -11.58 9.26 -6.31
CA PHE A 129 -11.01 9.69 -5.04
C PHE A 129 -10.56 11.16 -5.06
N VAL A 130 -9.86 11.59 -6.11
CA VAL A 130 -9.44 12.98 -6.30
C VAL A 130 -10.64 13.91 -6.49
N ASN A 131 -11.62 13.53 -7.34
CA ASN A 131 -12.81 14.34 -7.59
C ASN A 131 -13.68 14.54 -6.35
N ASP A 132 -13.75 13.52 -5.49
CA ASP A 132 -14.47 13.57 -4.21
C ASP A 132 -13.72 14.37 -3.13
N ASN A 133 -12.57 14.95 -3.43
CA ASN A 133 -11.65 15.62 -2.51
C ASN A 133 -11.25 14.74 -1.30
N LEU A 134 -11.20 13.44 -1.49
CA LEU A 134 -10.76 12.49 -0.44
C LEU A 134 -9.26 12.60 -0.14
N GLU A 135 -8.50 13.17 -1.04
CA GLU A 135 -7.09 13.52 -0.87
C GLU A 135 -6.86 14.60 0.20
N GLN A 136 -7.93 15.34 0.60
CA GLN A 136 -7.89 16.41 1.58
C GLN A 136 -8.36 15.96 2.97
N LEU A 137 -8.21 14.66 3.27
CA LEU A 137 -8.48 14.17 4.62
C LEU A 137 -7.59 14.88 5.64
N VAL A 138 -8.11 15.05 6.85
CA VAL A 138 -7.35 15.65 7.95
C VAL A 138 -6.19 14.74 8.29
N SER A 139 -4.97 15.27 8.24
CA SER A 139 -3.77 14.50 8.55
C SER A 139 -3.62 14.21 10.04
N SER A 140 -2.84 13.19 10.38
CA SER A 140 -2.56 12.85 11.77
C SER A 140 -1.84 13.99 12.50
N GLU A 141 -0.90 14.65 11.81
CA GLU A 141 -0.16 15.80 12.33
C GLU A 141 -1.09 16.98 12.62
N GLU A 142 -2.02 17.27 11.69
CA GLU A 142 -3.01 18.34 11.89
C GLU A 142 -3.89 18.07 13.12
N ILE A 143 -4.21 16.79 13.40
CA ILE A 143 -5.00 16.42 14.60
C ILE A 143 -4.16 16.55 15.87
N LEU A 144 -2.92 16.06 15.85
CA LEU A 144 -2.06 15.99 17.05
C LEU A 144 -1.49 17.35 17.44
N GLU A 145 -1.21 18.22 16.47
CA GLU A 145 -0.64 19.55 16.69
C GLU A 145 -1.70 20.64 16.82
N ALA A 146 -2.98 20.28 16.76
CA ALA A 146 -4.08 21.22 16.75
C ALA A 146 -4.15 22.03 18.05
N LYS A 147 -3.92 23.35 17.96
CA LYS A 147 -4.14 24.30 19.08
C LYS A 147 -5.63 24.47 19.39
N ASP A 148 -6.51 24.31 18.40
CA ASP A 148 -7.97 24.39 18.53
C ASP A 148 -8.65 23.16 17.96
N PHE A 149 -8.82 22.17 18.82
CA PHE A 149 -9.44 20.89 18.45
C PHE A 149 -10.88 21.05 17.93
N LYS A 150 -11.60 22.13 18.32
CA LYS A 150 -12.97 22.36 17.84
C LYS A 150 -13.02 22.61 16.33
N LYS A 151 -11.98 23.27 15.76
CA LYS A 151 -11.90 23.47 14.30
C LYS A 151 -11.65 22.15 13.57
N VAL A 152 -10.72 21.35 14.07
CA VAL A 152 -10.40 20.05 13.50
C VAL A 152 -11.60 19.11 13.59
N SER A 153 -12.27 19.04 14.73
CA SER A 153 -13.48 18.25 14.93
C SER A 153 -14.58 18.61 13.93
N LYS A 154 -14.84 19.91 13.72
CA LYS A 154 -15.81 20.37 12.72
C LYS A 154 -15.42 19.98 11.31
N ARG A 155 -14.12 20.03 10.96
CA ARG A 155 -13.64 19.63 9.65
C ARG A 155 -13.84 18.12 9.44
N ILE A 156 -13.49 17.30 10.41
CA ILE A 156 -13.73 15.84 10.39
C ILE A 156 -15.23 15.56 10.25
N GLU A 157 -16.07 16.26 11.01
CA GLU A 157 -17.53 16.11 10.93
C GLU A 157 -18.06 16.47 9.54
N ASN A 158 -17.59 17.54 8.93
CA ASN A 158 -17.98 17.93 7.58
C ASN A 158 -17.53 16.92 6.53
N LEU A 159 -16.29 16.41 6.62
CA LEU A 159 -15.76 15.37 5.74
C LEU A 159 -16.53 14.05 5.87
N SER A 160 -17.12 13.80 7.04
CA SER A 160 -17.90 12.58 7.29
C SER A 160 -19.35 12.66 6.82
N LYS A 161 -19.86 13.80 6.35
CA LYS A 161 -21.22 13.97 5.86
C LYS A 161 -21.30 13.70 4.37
N THR A 162 -22.37 13.00 3.94
CA THR A 162 -22.78 12.91 2.54
C THR A 162 -23.86 13.95 2.23
N GLU A 163 -23.97 14.35 0.97
CA GLU A 163 -25.03 15.27 0.49
C GLU A 163 -26.45 14.77 0.80
N GLY A 164 -26.62 13.45 1.03
CA GLY A 164 -27.89 12.80 1.41
C GLY A 164 -28.09 12.55 2.91
N GLY A 165 -27.25 13.15 3.79
CA GLY A 165 -27.39 13.04 5.26
C GLY A 165 -26.82 11.73 5.86
N GLY A 166 -26.21 10.87 5.05
CA GLY A 166 -25.47 9.68 5.51
C GLY A 166 -24.10 10.04 6.10
N LYS A 167 -23.44 9.07 6.76
CA LYS A 167 -22.07 9.22 7.25
C LYS A 167 -21.11 8.41 6.39
N ARG A 168 -20.03 9.04 5.95
CA ARG A 168 -18.89 8.40 5.26
C ARG A 168 -17.97 7.75 6.31
N VAL A 169 -18.35 6.54 6.72
CA VAL A 169 -17.60 5.78 7.74
C VAL A 169 -16.22 5.36 7.22
N ASP A 170 -16.09 5.14 5.93
CA ASP A 170 -14.84 4.88 5.23
C ASP A 170 -13.78 5.97 5.48
N ARG A 171 -14.14 7.24 5.34
CA ARG A 171 -13.26 8.38 5.62
C ARG A 171 -12.81 8.44 7.07
N LEU A 172 -13.76 8.21 7.99
CA LEU A 172 -13.45 8.18 9.42
C LEU A 172 -12.51 7.02 9.76
N ALA A 173 -12.74 5.85 9.17
CA ALA A 173 -11.87 4.70 9.37
C ALA A 173 -10.44 4.96 8.88
N THR A 174 -10.28 5.62 7.71
CA THR A 174 -8.97 6.01 7.19
C THR A 174 -8.26 6.98 8.12
N ILE A 175 -8.93 8.06 8.57
CA ILE A 175 -8.37 9.04 9.52
C ILE A 175 -7.95 8.33 10.82
N CYS A 176 -8.80 7.47 11.39
CA CYS A 176 -8.49 6.73 12.61
C CYS A 176 -7.31 5.77 12.43
N THR A 177 -7.24 5.08 11.28
CA THR A 177 -6.12 4.19 10.98
C THR A 177 -4.82 4.96 10.86
N ARG A 178 -4.81 6.09 10.14
CA ARG A 178 -3.65 6.97 10.02
C ARG A 178 -3.17 7.47 11.38
N LEU A 179 -4.10 7.96 12.20
CA LEU A 179 -3.79 8.45 13.55
C LEU A 179 -3.17 7.33 14.42
N TYR A 180 -3.74 6.13 14.36
CA TYR A 180 -3.19 4.96 15.04
C TYR A 180 -1.78 4.63 14.57
N LEU A 181 -1.53 4.63 13.25
CA LEU A 181 -0.21 4.36 12.68
C LEU A 181 0.83 5.40 13.13
N THR A 182 0.46 6.68 13.13
CA THR A 182 1.34 7.76 13.60
C THR A 182 1.68 7.61 15.08
N LEU A 183 0.70 7.31 15.93
CA LEU A 183 0.90 7.13 17.38
C LEU A 183 1.71 5.87 17.72
N THR A 184 1.73 4.85 16.86
CA THR A 184 2.47 3.62 17.08
C THR A 184 3.87 3.64 16.48
N LYS A 185 4.19 4.61 15.61
CA LYS A 185 5.50 4.76 14.95
C LYS A 185 6.65 4.88 15.95
N GLU A 186 6.46 5.64 17.04
CA GLU A 186 7.48 5.83 18.09
C GLU A 186 7.79 4.55 18.89
N LYS A 187 6.95 3.51 18.79
CA LYS A 187 7.18 2.23 19.52
C LYS A 187 7.98 1.20 18.75
N TYR A 188 8.24 1.45 17.46
CA TYR A 188 8.86 0.49 16.55
C TYR A 188 10.18 0.97 15.93
N GLU A 189 10.80 2.02 16.47
CA GLU A 189 12.22 2.28 16.17
C GLU A 189 13.08 1.25 16.92
N PRO A 190 13.88 0.45 16.18
CA PRO A 190 14.74 -0.59 16.78
C PRO A 190 15.94 -0.01 17.53
#